data_4dfc513a12db1d9eb7828dca9c176d90
#
_entry.id   4dfc513a12db1d9eb7828dca9c176d90
#
_cell.length_a   1.000
_cell.length_b   1.000
_cell.length_c   1.000
_cell.angle_alpha   90.00
_cell.angle_beta   90.00
_cell.angle_gamma   90.00
#
_symmetry.space_group_name_H-M   'P 1'
#
loop_
_entity.id
_entity.type
_entity.pdbx_description
1 polymer ?
#
loop_
_entity_poly.entity_id
_entity_poly.type
_entity_poly.pdbx_seq_one_letter_code
_entity_poly.pdbx_strand_id
1 'polypeptide(L)'
;MSPLVSMLDQRGQAVSSDFKFCPTKGDCMIDEAKLSVSIHSMQKKNTVKELLMLRRQQWKPDHRFKVARYDVATDVSPPVPSPPALMNPNVAANFTPAVPENNXTTPPRIHHPFQRPALQGQDAPPPEFKMTLFHWQIQQESKKAERLSAEHLNMQDSDGDTFLHIAVAQGRRALTYVLAAKMARCGSLDTKEHNGQTALHIAAATNQHLIVCDLLTHGAQVNIRDLWGRSPLHVCVEKGHFHSLQSIYRTLTGSGQSADVEMFNYDGLTPLHVAVMSHNAVVKEMRSLSNPCMYMTSELAQKRRVYVECIKTLMHMGASHGTKDLKSGRTCLHIASEDANVELLNIFLEQPTSLAFVNVKTFSGNTALHIVSSLQNYKNQVEAVKLLMRKGADPGARNYENELPCQLVPEGPVGEKVRQVLKGKYVHV
;
A
#
# COMPACT_ATOMS: atom_id res chain seq x y z
N MET A 1 17.42 27.95 17.78
CA MET A 1 18.79 27.41 17.89
C MET A 1 18.87 26.58 19.16
N SER A 2 18.74 25.31 19.04
CA SER A 2 19.05 24.37 20.13
C SER A 2 19.64 23.12 19.52
N PRO A 3 20.82 22.70 19.93
CA PRO A 3 21.48 21.54 19.37
C PRO A 3 21.01 20.25 20.05
N LEU A 4 20.58 19.28 19.27
CA LEU A 4 20.42 17.90 19.72
C LEU A 4 21.82 17.27 19.77
N VAL A 5 22.32 17.11 20.98
CA VAL A 5 23.61 16.48 21.24
C VAL A 5 23.45 14.96 21.17
N SER A 6 24.30 14.34 20.40
CA SER A 6 24.50 12.90 20.35
C SER A 6 24.97 12.36 21.69
N MET A 7 24.26 11.38 22.24
CA MET A 7 24.79 10.52 23.30
C MET A 7 25.15 9.17 22.69
N LEU A 8 26.41 9.03 22.32
CA LEU A 8 27.05 7.74 22.14
C LEU A 8 27.90 7.49 23.35
N ASP A 9 27.52 6.50 24.15
CA ASP A 9 28.35 6.08 25.26
C ASP A 9 29.40 5.07 24.76
N GLN A 10 30.65 5.40 25.05
CA GLN A 10 31.79 4.54 24.81
C GLN A 10 31.86 3.52 25.93
N ARG A 11 31.53 2.27 25.66
CA ARG A 11 32.13 1.10 26.28
C ARG A 11 31.60 -0.18 25.62
N GLY A 12 32.38 -0.73 24.72
CA GLY A 12 32.15 -2.08 24.23
C GLY A 12 32.64 -3.10 25.23
N GLN A 13 31.74 -3.68 25.99
CA GLN A 13 31.99 -4.99 26.61
C GLN A 13 30.67 -5.72 26.78
N ALA A 14 30.62 -6.92 26.21
CA ALA A 14 29.51 -7.83 26.37
C ALA A 14 29.48 -8.40 27.79
N VAL A 15 28.39 -8.13 28.52
CA VAL A 15 28.16 -8.79 29.80
C VAL A 15 27.30 -10.03 29.55
N SER A 16 27.94 -11.18 29.67
CA SER A 16 27.27 -12.49 29.71
C SER A 16 26.55 -12.62 31.04
N SER A 17 25.23 -12.63 31.02
CA SER A 17 24.46 -13.02 32.21
C SER A 17 24.07 -14.48 32.12
N ASP A 18 24.81 -15.30 32.86
CA ASP A 18 24.49 -16.71 33.12
C ASP A 18 23.26 -16.82 34.03
N PHE A 19 22.14 -17.18 33.44
CA PHE A 19 20.98 -17.63 34.26
C PHE A 19 21.12 -19.11 34.54
N LYS A 20 21.45 -19.43 35.80
CA LYS A 20 21.44 -20.80 36.33
C LYS A 20 20.01 -21.26 36.60
N PHE A 21 19.58 -22.27 35.85
CA PHE A 21 18.36 -23.00 36.14
C PHE A 21 18.61 -24.12 37.15
N CYS A 22 17.78 -24.20 38.19
CA CYS A 22 17.81 -25.28 39.15
C CYS A 22 16.81 -26.38 38.73
N PRO A 23 17.19 -27.65 38.57
CA PRO A 23 16.30 -28.69 38.12
C PRO A 23 15.55 -29.36 39.26
N THR A 24 14.22 -29.42 39.21
CA THR A 24 13.43 -30.37 39.97
C THR A 24 13.10 -31.58 39.10
N LYS A 25 13.26 -32.77 39.71
CA LYS A 25 13.18 -34.07 39.08
C LYS A 25 11.79 -34.46 38.56
N GLY A 26 11.74 -35.12 37.41
CA GLY A 26 10.60 -35.91 36.95
C GLY A 26 10.55 -36.09 35.42
N ASP A 27 10.85 -37.29 35.00
CA ASP A 27 10.86 -37.87 33.67
C ASP A 27 10.10 -37.16 32.52
N CYS A 28 10.81 -36.69 31.57
CA CYS A 28 10.66 -36.78 30.12
C CYS A 28 11.71 -35.92 29.40
N MET A 29 12.90 -36.41 29.27
CA MET A 29 14.08 -35.66 28.84
C MET A 29 14.57 -36.02 27.44
N ILE A 30 13.74 -35.97 26.40
CA ILE A 30 14.28 -36.23 25.05
C ILE A 30 13.94 -35.14 24.01
N ASP A 31 12.92 -34.29 24.22
CA ASP A 31 12.50 -33.40 23.15
C ASP A 31 12.66 -31.89 23.41
N GLU A 32 12.87 -31.46 24.66
CA GLU A 32 13.08 -30.05 24.98
C GLU A 32 14.38 -29.50 24.39
N ALA A 33 15.42 -30.32 24.34
CA ALA A 33 16.71 -29.92 23.76
C ALA A 33 16.62 -29.64 22.26
N LYS A 34 15.81 -30.41 21.51
CA LYS A 34 15.60 -30.17 20.09
C LYS A 34 14.73 -28.95 19.81
N LEU A 35 13.74 -28.69 20.66
CA LEU A 35 12.90 -27.51 20.54
C LEU A 35 13.67 -26.24 20.90
N SER A 36 14.46 -26.28 21.98
CA SER A 36 15.31 -25.16 22.42
C SER A 36 16.42 -24.87 21.40
N VAL A 37 16.99 -25.91 20.76
CA VAL A 37 17.97 -25.75 19.69
C VAL A 37 17.32 -25.13 18.46
N SER A 38 16.09 -25.51 18.11
CA SER A 38 15.36 -24.89 17.01
C SER A 38 15.00 -23.42 17.31
N ILE A 39 14.60 -23.12 18.52
CA ILE A 39 14.30 -21.76 18.99
C ILE A 39 15.59 -20.93 19.06
N HIS A 40 16.67 -21.51 19.63
CA HIS A 40 17.97 -20.86 19.69
C HIS A 40 18.61 -20.66 18.30
N SER A 41 18.36 -21.57 17.37
CA SER A 41 18.82 -21.39 15.99
C SER A 41 18.05 -20.30 15.26
N MET A 42 16.81 -20.04 15.65
CA MET A 42 16.04 -18.89 15.13
C MET A 42 16.55 -17.57 15.74
N GLN A 43 16.95 -17.56 17.00
CA GLN A 43 17.47 -16.35 17.65
C GLN A 43 18.87 -15.93 17.18
N LYS A 44 19.66 -16.84 16.62
CA LYS A 44 21.03 -16.55 16.11
C LYS A 44 21.06 -15.98 14.69
N LYS A 45 19.91 -15.78 14.04
CA LYS A 45 19.88 -15.29 12.63
C LYS A 45 19.15 -13.94 12.57
N ASN A 46 19.90 -12.88 12.54
CA ASN A 46 19.52 -11.51 12.21
C ASN A 46 18.25 -10.98 12.89
N THR A 47 18.39 -9.93 13.64
CA THR A 47 17.28 -9.18 14.23
C THR A 47 16.29 -8.72 13.12
N VAL A 48 15.05 -8.41 13.48
CA VAL A 48 14.05 -7.84 12.54
C VAL A 48 14.63 -6.62 11.83
N LYS A 49 15.35 -5.77 12.55
CA LYS A 49 16.03 -4.60 12.01
C LYS A 49 17.04 -4.97 10.91
N GLU A 50 17.86 -5.99 11.14
CA GLU A 50 18.82 -6.49 10.16
C GLU A 50 18.11 -7.13 8.94
N LEU A 51 17.07 -7.92 9.18
CA LEU A 51 16.26 -8.52 8.12
C LEU A 51 15.59 -7.46 7.25
N LEU A 52 15.06 -6.40 7.87
CA LEU A 52 14.49 -5.26 7.15
C LEU A 52 15.55 -4.51 6.35
N MET A 53 16.77 -4.35 6.92
CA MET A 53 17.91 -3.75 6.21
C MET A 53 18.35 -4.60 5.02
N LEU A 54 18.46 -5.93 5.20
CA LEU A 54 18.82 -6.86 4.14
C LEU A 54 17.79 -6.85 3.00
N ARG A 55 16.50 -6.80 3.33
CA ARG A 55 15.44 -6.67 2.32
C ARG A 55 15.52 -5.34 1.58
N ARG A 56 15.84 -4.24 2.25
CA ARG A 56 16.06 -2.93 1.60
C ARG A 56 17.25 -2.99 0.64
N GLN A 57 18.30 -3.75 0.97
CA GLN A 57 19.48 -3.94 0.10
C GLN A 57 19.14 -4.83 -1.11
N GLN A 58 18.32 -5.87 -0.92
CA GLN A 58 17.86 -6.74 -2.01
C GLN A 58 16.97 -6.02 -3.03
N TRP A 59 16.30 -4.94 -2.60
CA TRP A 59 15.46 -4.11 -3.47
C TRP A 59 16.22 -2.99 -4.19
N LYS A 60 17.50 -2.79 -3.90
CA LYS A 60 18.36 -1.98 -4.75
C LYS A 60 18.72 -2.82 -5.97
N PRO A 61 18.41 -2.38 -7.20
CA PRO A 61 18.81 -3.13 -8.37
C PRO A 61 20.33 -3.29 -8.36
N ASP A 62 20.77 -4.52 -8.53
CA ASP A 62 22.18 -4.87 -8.52
C ASP A 62 22.86 -4.21 -9.74
N HIS A 63 23.58 -3.13 -9.51
CA HIS A 63 24.35 -2.44 -10.55
C HIS A 63 25.56 -3.23 -11.03
N ARG A 64 25.61 -4.54 -10.75
CA ARG A 64 26.67 -5.43 -11.23
C ARG A 64 26.24 -6.25 -12.44
N PHE A 65 25.59 -5.63 -13.42
CA PHE A 65 25.63 -6.19 -14.76
C PHE A 65 26.89 -5.67 -15.43
N LYS A 66 27.94 -6.50 -15.42
CA LYS A 66 29.07 -6.34 -16.32
C LYS A 66 28.51 -6.31 -17.73
N VAL A 67 28.68 -5.19 -18.40
CA VAL A 67 28.45 -5.09 -19.84
C VAL A 67 29.46 -6.04 -20.49
N ALA A 68 29.02 -7.22 -20.86
CA ALA A 68 29.79 -8.07 -21.76
C ALA A 68 29.87 -7.32 -23.09
N ARG A 69 31.07 -6.86 -23.44
CA ARG A 69 31.36 -6.39 -24.79
C ARG A 69 31.19 -7.56 -25.74
N TYR A 70 30.12 -7.52 -26.53
CA TYR A 70 30.04 -8.37 -27.72
C TYR A 70 30.77 -7.66 -28.84
N ASP A 71 31.93 -8.20 -29.20
CA ASP A 71 32.63 -7.82 -30.43
C ASP A 71 31.74 -8.22 -31.63
N VAL A 72 31.53 -7.23 -32.49
CA VAL A 72 30.79 -7.37 -33.75
C VAL A 72 31.54 -8.32 -34.67
N ALA A 73 30.99 -9.50 -34.92
CA ALA A 73 31.38 -10.32 -36.06
C ALA A 73 30.13 -10.48 -36.94
N THR A 74 30.38 -10.11 -38.16
CA THR A 74 29.44 -10.05 -39.31
C THR A 74 28.81 -11.41 -39.64
N ASP A 75 27.57 -11.29 -40.08
CA ASP A 75 26.94 -11.93 -41.25
C ASP A 75 25.99 -13.12 -41.03
N VAL A 76 24.97 -13.06 -41.83
CA VAL A 76 23.97 -14.06 -42.30
C VAL A 76 22.68 -14.17 -41.47
N SER A 77 21.64 -13.57 -42.10
CA SER A 77 20.23 -13.72 -41.74
C SER A 77 19.64 -15.01 -42.35
N PRO A 78 18.83 -15.77 -41.59
CA PRO A 78 17.91 -16.73 -42.22
C PRO A 78 16.50 -16.14 -42.35
N PRO A 79 15.69 -16.67 -43.28
CA PRO A 79 14.48 -16.00 -43.78
C PRO A 79 13.25 -16.14 -42.87
N VAL A 80 12.42 -15.11 -42.92
CA VAL A 80 11.13 -14.98 -42.24
C VAL A 80 10.05 -15.76 -42.99
N PRO A 81 9.22 -16.59 -42.33
CA PRO A 81 8.03 -17.12 -42.99
C PRO A 81 6.86 -16.15 -42.86
N SER A 82 6.16 -15.92 -43.97
CA SER A 82 5.01 -15.04 -44.11
C SER A 82 3.73 -15.65 -43.52
N PRO A 83 2.79 -14.82 -43.03
CA PRO A 83 1.51 -15.30 -42.53
C PRO A 83 0.50 -15.58 -43.67
N PRO A 84 -0.43 -16.52 -43.47
CA PRO A 84 -1.44 -16.82 -44.49
C PRO A 84 -2.61 -15.82 -44.49
N ALA A 85 -3.20 -15.67 -45.65
CA ALA A 85 -4.15 -14.65 -46.03
C ALA A 85 -5.54 -14.81 -45.42
N LEU A 86 -6.16 -13.66 -45.23
CA LEU A 86 -7.56 -13.42 -44.91
C LEU A 86 -8.53 -13.98 -45.94
N MET A 87 -9.61 -14.59 -45.49
CA MET A 87 -10.85 -14.69 -46.26
C MET A 87 -12.04 -14.23 -45.38
N ASN A 88 -12.65 -13.15 -45.81
CA ASN A 88 -14.02 -12.79 -45.50
C ASN A 88 -14.90 -13.25 -46.64
N PRO A 89 -16.19 -13.65 -46.48
CA PRO A 89 -17.18 -12.60 -46.66
C PRO A 89 -18.48 -12.74 -45.87
N ASN A 90 -19.10 -11.57 -45.68
CA ASN A 90 -20.46 -11.27 -45.30
C ASN A 90 -21.55 -12.26 -45.78
N VAL A 91 -22.55 -12.54 -44.93
CA VAL A 91 -23.97 -12.40 -45.28
C VAL A 91 -24.76 -12.01 -44.04
N ALA A 92 -25.52 -10.95 -44.20
CA ALA A 92 -26.51 -10.46 -43.25
C ALA A 92 -27.85 -11.17 -43.42
N ALA A 93 -28.57 -11.40 -42.34
CA ALA A 93 -30.04 -11.44 -42.38
C ALA A 93 -30.63 -11.20 -41.01
N ASN A 94 -31.41 -10.16 -40.94
CA ASN A 94 -32.28 -9.79 -39.82
C ASN A 94 -33.35 -10.85 -39.55
N PHE A 95 -33.82 -10.91 -38.28
CA PHE A 95 -35.27 -10.92 -37.94
C PHE A 95 -35.48 -10.94 -36.45
N THR A 96 -36.21 -9.96 -35.95
CA THR A 96 -36.91 -9.88 -34.63
C THR A 96 -38.43 -9.81 -34.93
N PRO A 97 -39.30 -9.76 -33.94
CA PRO A 97 -39.69 -10.73 -32.92
C PRO A 97 -41.21 -11.03 -32.97
N ALA A 98 -41.71 -11.96 -32.20
CA ALA A 98 -43.13 -11.96 -31.80
C ALA A 98 -43.38 -12.86 -30.59
N VAL A 99 -43.98 -12.22 -29.60
CA VAL A 99 -44.73 -12.89 -28.50
C VAL A 99 -46.18 -13.03 -28.95
N PRO A 100 -46.92 -14.11 -28.61
CA PRO A 100 -48.13 -13.87 -27.80
C PRO A 100 -48.48 -14.94 -26.75
N GLU A 101 -49.34 -14.47 -25.90
CA GLU A 101 -49.90 -15.02 -24.66
C GLU A 101 -50.87 -16.19 -24.83
N ASN A 102 -51.01 -16.93 -23.70
CA ASN A 102 -52.26 -17.37 -23.00
C ASN A 102 -52.93 -18.72 -23.34
N ASN A 103 -53.06 -19.44 -22.33
CA ASN A 103 -54.25 -20.05 -21.70
C ASN A 103 -54.33 -21.58 -21.52
N UNK A 104 -54.48 -22.06 -20.47
CA UNK A 104 -54.61 -23.00 -19.80
C UNK A 104 -55.54 -23.89 -19.77
N THR A 105 -55.72 -24.74 -19.56
CA THR A 105 -56.73 -25.61 -18.94
C THR A 105 -56.23 -27.01 -18.60
N THR A 106 -56.39 -27.41 -17.36
CA THR A 106 -56.32 -28.77 -16.81
C THR A 106 -57.72 -29.34 -16.70
N PRO A 107 -57.98 -30.64 -16.40
CA PRO A 107 -57.27 -31.92 -16.43
C PRO A 107 -58.09 -33.04 -17.16
N PRO A 108 -57.95 -34.36 -17.00
CA PRO A 108 -57.89 -35.15 -15.75
C PRO A 108 -57.00 -36.43 -15.74
N ARG A 109 -56.85 -36.92 -14.53
CA ARG A 109 -56.19 -38.11 -13.99
C ARG A 109 -56.61 -39.44 -14.65
N ILE A 110 -55.62 -40.35 -14.86
CA ILE A 110 -55.85 -41.78 -14.81
C ILE A 110 -54.60 -42.46 -14.21
N HIS A 111 -54.87 -43.32 -13.19
CA HIS A 111 -53.88 -44.20 -12.53
C HIS A 111 -53.58 -45.43 -13.37
N HIS A 112 -52.32 -45.90 -13.38
CA HIS A 112 -51.96 -47.29 -13.11
C HIS A 112 -50.43 -47.49 -12.99
N PRO A 113 -49.95 -48.51 -12.27
CA PRO A 113 -48.61 -48.52 -11.70
C PRO A 113 -47.59 -49.22 -12.59
N PHE A 114 -46.37 -48.73 -12.66
CA PHE A 114 -45.27 -49.56 -13.17
C PHE A 114 -44.07 -49.47 -12.21
N GLN A 115 -43.54 -50.68 -11.97
CA GLN A 115 -42.44 -50.98 -11.08
C GLN A 115 -41.13 -50.23 -11.49
N ARG A 116 -40.43 -49.66 -10.47
CA ARG A 116 -39.08 -49.13 -10.56
C ARG A 116 -38.07 -50.27 -10.76
N PRO A 117 -37.14 -50.19 -11.72
CA PRO A 117 -35.88 -50.89 -11.60
C PRO A 117 -34.97 -50.11 -10.64
N ALA A 118 -34.40 -50.81 -9.66
CA ALA A 118 -33.41 -50.24 -8.76
C ALA A 118 -32.14 -49.89 -9.56
N LEU A 119 -31.91 -48.61 -9.80
CA LEU A 119 -30.60 -48.09 -10.23
C LEU A 119 -29.70 -48.12 -9.01
N GLN A 120 -28.72 -49.00 -9.02
CA GLN A 120 -27.61 -49.02 -8.10
C GLN A 120 -26.92 -47.65 -8.21
N GLY A 121 -27.01 -46.85 -7.14
CA GLY A 121 -26.25 -45.62 -7.00
C GLY A 121 -24.76 -45.95 -6.98
N GLN A 122 -24.08 -45.64 -8.06
CA GLN A 122 -22.63 -45.51 -7.98
C GLN A 122 -22.36 -44.23 -7.18
N ASP A 123 -21.97 -44.42 -5.93
CA ASP A 123 -21.43 -43.31 -5.13
C ASP A 123 -20.25 -42.73 -5.88
N ALA A 124 -20.42 -41.53 -6.43
CA ALA A 124 -19.29 -40.76 -6.95
C ALA A 124 -18.27 -40.60 -5.81
N PRO A 125 -17.00 -40.90 -6.05
CA PRO A 125 -15.99 -40.71 -5.01
C PRO A 125 -16.03 -39.25 -4.53
N PRO A 126 -15.92 -39.04 -3.21
CA PRO A 126 -15.93 -37.67 -2.70
C PRO A 126 -14.82 -36.85 -3.39
N PRO A 127 -15.05 -35.55 -3.67
CA PRO A 127 -14.05 -34.73 -4.35
C PRO A 127 -12.74 -34.80 -3.58
N GLU A 128 -11.70 -35.29 -4.24
CA GLU A 128 -10.36 -35.34 -3.68
C GLU A 128 -9.96 -33.89 -3.33
N PHE A 129 -9.93 -33.57 -2.04
CA PHE A 129 -9.39 -32.32 -1.53
C PHE A 129 -7.89 -32.31 -1.83
N LYS A 130 -7.52 -31.80 -2.98
CA LYS A 130 -6.10 -31.57 -3.33
C LYS A 130 -5.57 -30.48 -2.41
N MET A 131 -4.88 -30.89 -1.37
CA MET A 131 -4.23 -29.98 -0.41
C MET A 131 -3.23 -29.09 -1.14
N THR A 132 -3.40 -27.78 -1.03
CA THR A 132 -2.43 -26.83 -1.62
C THR A 132 -1.10 -26.88 -0.86
N LEU A 133 -0.01 -26.50 -1.50
CA LEU A 133 1.31 -26.40 -0.88
C LEU A 133 1.27 -25.54 0.40
N PHE A 134 0.53 -24.42 0.37
CA PHE A 134 0.39 -23.53 1.53
C PHE A 134 -0.29 -24.24 2.70
N HIS A 135 -1.37 -24.97 2.46
CA HIS A 135 -2.04 -25.75 3.51
C HIS A 135 -1.12 -26.83 4.10
N TRP A 136 -0.35 -27.51 3.25
CA TRP A 136 0.64 -28.48 3.71
C TRP A 136 1.70 -27.81 4.61
N GLN A 137 2.21 -26.65 4.19
CA GLN A 137 3.18 -25.87 4.99
C GLN A 137 2.58 -25.45 6.34
N ILE A 138 1.32 -24.99 6.36
CA ILE A 138 0.60 -24.66 7.61
C ILE A 138 0.56 -25.88 8.54
N GLN A 139 0.24 -27.07 8.01
CA GLN A 139 0.21 -28.30 8.82
C GLN A 139 1.58 -28.61 9.43
N GLN A 140 2.67 -28.47 8.64
CA GLN A 140 4.03 -28.71 9.14
C GLN A 140 4.40 -27.72 10.25
N GLU A 141 4.13 -26.42 10.02
CA GLU A 141 4.42 -25.39 11.03
C GLU A 141 3.52 -25.53 12.26
N SER A 142 2.26 -25.96 12.09
CA SER A 142 1.34 -26.21 13.22
C SER A 142 1.87 -27.30 14.14
N LYS A 143 2.39 -28.41 13.57
CA LYS A 143 3.01 -29.50 14.35
C LYS A 143 4.22 -28.99 15.16
N LYS A 144 5.08 -28.18 14.56
CA LYS A 144 6.25 -27.59 15.23
C LYS A 144 5.82 -26.63 16.36
N ALA A 145 4.80 -25.84 16.12
CA ALA A 145 4.30 -24.84 17.04
C ALA A 145 3.34 -25.41 18.12
N GLU A 146 2.98 -26.69 18.05
CA GLU A 146 1.99 -27.31 18.94
C GLU A 146 2.33 -27.11 20.42
N ARG A 147 3.61 -27.21 20.76
CA ARG A 147 4.12 -27.13 22.14
C ARG A 147 4.41 -25.72 22.64
N LEU A 148 4.23 -24.70 21.78
CA LEU A 148 4.44 -23.31 22.19
C LEU A 148 3.32 -22.86 23.14
N SER A 149 3.67 -22.57 24.38
CA SER A 149 2.74 -21.98 25.37
C SER A 149 2.50 -20.50 25.06
N ALA A 150 1.47 -19.93 25.68
CA ALA A 150 1.18 -18.49 25.59
C ALA A 150 2.39 -17.65 26.06
N GLU A 151 3.11 -18.12 27.07
CA GLU A 151 4.31 -17.45 27.57
C GLU A 151 5.39 -17.37 26.49
N HIS A 152 5.67 -18.50 25.81
CA HIS A 152 6.65 -18.54 24.73
C HIS A 152 6.24 -17.64 23.54
N LEU A 153 4.95 -17.61 23.20
CA LEU A 153 4.43 -16.76 22.11
C LEU A 153 4.62 -15.27 22.40
N ASN A 154 4.56 -14.90 23.70
CA ASN A 154 4.65 -13.50 24.16
C ASN A 154 6.07 -13.09 24.55
N MET A 155 7.03 -14.02 24.53
CA MET A 155 8.45 -13.69 24.77
C MET A 155 8.94 -12.69 23.73
N GLN A 156 9.60 -11.65 24.22
CA GLN A 156 10.23 -10.62 23.41
C GLN A 156 11.75 -10.67 23.57
N ASP A 157 12.45 -10.47 22.48
CA ASP A 157 13.91 -10.36 22.49
C ASP A 157 14.37 -8.96 22.92
N SER A 158 15.67 -8.67 22.80
CA SER A 158 16.27 -7.38 23.19
C SER A 158 15.73 -6.18 22.40
N ASP A 159 15.14 -6.41 21.23
CA ASP A 159 14.53 -5.35 20.39
C ASP A 159 13.01 -5.28 20.57
N GLY A 160 12.47 -6.10 21.46
CA GLY A 160 11.03 -6.22 21.73
C GLY A 160 10.30 -7.12 20.74
N ASP A 161 11.02 -7.83 19.88
CA ASP A 161 10.39 -8.67 18.84
C ASP A 161 9.92 -10.00 19.40
N THR A 162 8.67 -10.37 19.11
CA THR A 162 8.15 -11.72 19.33
C THR A 162 8.53 -12.61 18.14
N PHE A 163 8.32 -13.92 18.29
CA PHE A 163 8.47 -14.87 17.18
C PHE A 163 7.63 -14.49 15.95
N LEU A 164 6.47 -13.87 16.18
CA LEU A 164 5.60 -13.40 15.08
C LEU A 164 6.27 -12.27 14.30
N HIS A 165 6.86 -11.28 14.97
CA HIS A 165 7.60 -10.18 14.31
C HIS A 165 8.73 -10.74 13.44
N ILE A 166 9.51 -11.68 14.00
CA ILE A 166 10.64 -12.33 13.30
C ILE A 166 10.13 -13.13 12.08
N ALA A 167 9.06 -13.92 12.23
CA ALA A 167 8.48 -14.72 11.15
C ALA A 167 7.99 -13.84 10.00
N VAL A 168 7.34 -12.71 10.31
CA VAL A 168 6.91 -11.71 9.31
C VAL A 168 8.12 -11.10 8.61
N ALA A 169 9.12 -10.65 9.37
CA ALA A 169 10.33 -10.03 8.81
C ALA A 169 11.06 -11.01 7.88
N GLN A 170 11.06 -12.31 8.22
CA GLN A 170 11.63 -13.36 7.38
C GLN A 170 10.78 -13.72 6.15
N GLY A 171 9.52 -13.30 6.11
CA GLY A 171 8.59 -13.66 5.04
C GLY A 171 8.11 -15.11 5.11
N ARG A 172 8.14 -15.73 6.28
CA ARG A 172 7.73 -17.11 6.50
C ARG A 172 6.21 -17.20 6.68
N ARG A 173 5.48 -17.06 5.56
CA ARG A 173 4.03 -16.91 5.56
C ARG A 173 3.30 -18.00 6.35
N ALA A 174 3.62 -19.28 6.13
CA ALA A 174 2.95 -20.40 6.82
C ALA A 174 3.19 -20.36 8.33
N LEU A 175 4.42 -20.07 8.76
CA LEU A 175 4.74 -19.88 10.18
C LEU A 175 3.99 -18.68 10.77
N THR A 176 3.99 -17.56 10.05
CA THR A 176 3.25 -16.34 10.44
C THR A 176 1.77 -16.66 10.65
N TYR A 177 1.15 -17.40 9.71
CA TYR A 177 -0.26 -17.80 9.79
C TYR A 177 -0.55 -18.59 11.09
N VAL A 178 0.30 -19.56 11.40
CA VAL A 178 0.14 -20.42 12.59
C VAL A 178 0.35 -19.59 13.89
N LEU A 179 1.39 -18.78 13.95
CA LEU A 179 1.68 -17.93 15.11
C LEU A 179 0.56 -16.88 15.31
N ALA A 180 0.10 -16.24 14.23
CA ALA A 180 -1.00 -15.27 14.29
C ALA A 180 -2.28 -15.89 14.84
N ALA A 181 -2.64 -17.10 14.36
CA ALA A 181 -3.81 -17.84 14.85
C ALA A 181 -3.73 -18.17 16.35
N LYS A 182 -2.54 -18.56 16.82
CA LYS A 182 -2.30 -18.83 18.25
C LYS A 182 -2.34 -17.55 19.09
N MET A 183 -1.64 -16.51 18.65
CA MET A 183 -1.55 -15.23 19.38
C MET A 183 -2.91 -14.51 19.42
N ALA A 184 -3.73 -14.66 18.37
CA ALA A 184 -5.11 -14.15 18.37
C ALA A 184 -5.95 -14.77 19.49
N ARG A 185 -5.82 -16.10 19.71
CA ARG A 185 -6.51 -16.79 20.82
C ARG A 185 -6.04 -16.35 22.21
N CYS A 186 -4.78 -15.93 22.31
CA CYS A 186 -4.19 -15.44 23.56
C CYS A 186 -4.39 -13.93 23.75
N GLY A 187 -5.00 -13.23 22.80
CA GLY A 187 -5.18 -11.79 22.85
C GLY A 187 -3.90 -10.97 22.68
N SER A 188 -2.85 -11.55 22.08
CA SER A 188 -1.52 -10.92 21.98
C SER A 188 -1.05 -10.68 20.54
N LEU A 189 -1.96 -10.80 19.55
CA LEU A 189 -1.64 -10.64 18.13
C LEU A 189 -1.02 -9.27 17.81
N ASP A 190 -1.44 -8.23 18.54
CA ASP A 190 -1.02 -6.84 18.31
C ASP A 190 0.08 -6.39 19.30
N THR A 191 0.85 -7.32 19.85
CA THR A 191 2.04 -7.00 20.65
C THR A 191 2.95 -6.07 19.85
N LYS A 192 3.47 -5.03 20.51
CA LYS A 192 4.36 -4.03 19.92
C LYS A 192 5.82 -4.32 20.26
N GLU A 193 6.71 -4.23 19.26
CA GLU A 193 8.15 -4.19 19.48
C GLU A 193 8.59 -2.78 19.97
N HIS A 194 9.88 -2.53 20.19
CA HIS A 194 10.37 -1.29 20.79
C HIS A 194 10.08 -0.01 20.02
N ASN A 195 9.84 -0.06 18.70
CA ASN A 195 9.41 1.10 17.91
C ASN A 195 7.88 1.23 17.87
N GLY A 196 7.17 0.49 18.69
CA GLY A 196 5.71 0.51 18.73
C GLY A 196 5.05 -0.18 17.56
N GLN A 197 5.82 -0.91 16.74
CA GLN A 197 5.30 -1.59 15.55
C GLN A 197 4.72 -2.95 15.93
N THR A 198 3.58 -3.28 15.36
CA THR A 198 2.99 -4.62 15.40
C THR A 198 3.48 -5.43 14.20
N ALA A 199 3.23 -6.73 14.20
CA ALA A 199 3.49 -7.61 13.07
C ALA A 199 2.87 -7.07 11.76
N LEU A 200 1.67 -6.45 11.85
CA LEU A 200 0.98 -5.83 10.70
C LEU A 200 1.76 -4.64 10.13
N HIS A 201 2.36 -3.80 10.98
CA HIS A 201 3.25 -2.70 10.53
C HIS A 201 4.44 -3.25 9.76
N ILE A 202 5.08 -4.33 10.25
CA ILE A 202 6.25 -4.95 9.60
C ILE A 202 5.84 -5.54 8.24
N ALA A 203 4.70 -6.23 8.18
CA ALA A 203 4.16 -6.80 6.92
C ALA A 203 3.89 -5.68 5.89
N ALA A 204 3.30 -4.56 6.34
CA ALA A 204 3.06 -3.37 5.51
C ALA A 204 4.37 -2.74 5.03
N ALA A 205 5.35 -2.60 5.94
CA ALA A 205 6.67 -2.00 5.66
C ALA A 205 7.51 -2.84 4.67
N THR A 206 7.23 -4.12 4.55
CA THR A 206 7.96 -5.05 3.68
C THR A 206 7.16 -5.49 2.46
N ASN A 207 6.00 -4.88 2.22
CA ASN A 207 5.08 -5.14 1.10
C ASN A 207 4.66 -6.60 0.99
N GLN A 208 4.43 -7.26 2.12
CA GLN A 208 4.05 -8.68 2.18
C GLN A 208 2.51 -8.80 2.19
N HIS A 209 1.88 -8.47 1.08
CA HIS A 209 0.43 -8.33 0.96
C HIS A 209 -0.37 -9.57 1.38
N LEU A 210 0.17 -10.78 1.15
CA LEU A 210 -0.50 -12.02 1.59
C LEU A 210 -0.43 -12.20 3.12
N ILE A 211 0.69 -11.82 3.73
CA ILE A 211 0.83 -11.83 5.20
C ILE A 211 -0.06 -10.76 5.83
N VAL A 212 -0.17 -9.58 5.19
CA VAL A 212 -1.12 -8.53 5.60
C VAL A 212 -2.55 -9.08 5.65
N CYS A 213 -2.96 -9.78 4.59
CA CYS A 213 -4.28 -10.43 4.52
C CYS A 213 -4.46 -11.45 5.64
N ASP A 214 -3.47 -12.35 5.83
CA ASP A 214 -3.53 -13.41 6.85
C ASP A 214 -3.63 -12.81 8.26
N LEU A 215 -2.83 -11.78 8.59
CA LEU A 215 -2.86 -11.11 9.90
C LEU A 215 -4.23 -10.46 10.18
N LEU A 216 -4.77 -9.73 9.20
CA LEU A 216 -6.10 -9.09 9.32
C LEU A 216 -7.21 -10.13 9.48
N THR A 217 -7.12 -11.25 8.76
CA THR A 217 -8.07 -12.37 8.85
C THR A 217 -8.08 -12.98 10.26
N HIS A 218 -6.93 -12.97 10.94
CA HIS A 218 -6.82 -13.40 12.34
C HIS A 218 -7.18 -12.33 13.36
N GLY A 219 -7.57 -11.12 12.91
CA GLY A 219 -8.06 -10.05 13.77
C GLY A 219 -7.02 -9.00 14.17
N ALA A 220 -5.88 -8.93 13.49
CA ALA A 220 -4.89 -7.86 13.73
C ALA A 220 -5.54 -6.48 13.54
N GLN A 221 -5.23 -5.56 14.44
CA GLN A 221 -5.84 -4.22 14.48
C GLN A 221 -5.11 -3.26 13.52
N VAL A 222 -5.86 -2.72 12.55
CA VAL A 222 -5.31 -1.81 11.52
C VAL A 222 -5.09 -0.38 12.03
N ASN A 223 -5.74 0.00 13.14
CA ASN A 223 -5.72 1.37 13.66
C ASN A 223 -4.69 1.60 14.78
N ILE A 224 -3.75 0.67 14.97
CA ILE A 224 -2.68 0.81 15.96
C ILE A 224 -1.61 1.78 15.41
N ARG A 225 -1.10 2.65 16.30
CA ARG A 225 -0.03 3.60 16.00
C ARG A 225 1.33 3.07 16.48
N ASP A 226 2.34 3.27 15.67
CA ASP A 226 3.75 3.07 16.04
C ASP A 226 4.30 4.29 16.82
N LEU A 227 5.60 4.34 17.11
CA LEU A 227 6.24 5.45 17.85
C LEU A 227 6.20 6.79 17.10
N TRP A 228 5.95 6.80 15.80
CA TRP A 228 5.80 8.03 15.00
C TRP A 228 4.33 8.38 14.77
N GLY A 229 3.43 7.67 15.43
CA GLY A 229 1.98 7.84 15.28
C GLY A 229 1.41 7.23 14.00
N ARG A 230 2.21 6.47 13.24
CA ARG A 230 1.79 5.90 11.95
C ARG A 230 0.96 4.65 12.15
N SER A 231 -0.15 4.55 11.46
CA SER A 231 -0.89 3.31 11.27
C SER A 231 -0.25 2.48 10.13
N PRO A 232 -0.61 1.19 9.97
CA PRO A 232 -0.19 0.42 8.80
C PRO A 232 -0.50 1.09 7.46
N LEU A 233 -1.60 1.87 7.37
CA LEU A 233 -1.93 2.65 6.17
C LEU A 233 -0.85 3.69 5.85
N HIS A 234 -0.42 4.46 6.86
CA HIS A 234 0.67 5.43 6.71
C HIS A 234 1.94 4.74 6.18
N VAL A 235 2.29 3.59 6.76
CA VAL A 235 3.49 2.82 6.39
C VAL A 235 3.40 2.36 4.92
N CYS A 236 2.24 1.85 4.49
CA CYS A 236 2.02 1.43 3.10
C CYS A 236 2.29 2.59 2.13
N VAL A 237 1.67 3.76 2.39
CA VAL A 237 1.72 4.88 1.42
C VAL A 237 3.04 5.65 1.49
N GLU A 238 3.69 5.71 2.64
CA GLU A 238 5.03 6.29 2.76
C GLU A 238 6.04 5.57 1.83
N LYS A 239 5.87 4.26 1.69
CA LYS A 239 6.79 3.41 0.92
C LYS A 239 6.28 3.08 -0.49
N GLY A 240 5.06 3.45 -0.84
CA GLY A 240 4.44 3.09 -2.11
C GLY A 240 4.10 1.60 -2.21
N HIS A 241 3.77 0.96 -1.10
CA HIS A 241 3.43 -0.47 -1.04
C HIS A 241 1.95 -0.70 -1.35
N PHE A 242 1.59 -0.46 -2.59
CA PHE A 242 0.22 -0.52 -3.10
C PHE A 242 -0.46 -1.88 -2.85
N HIS A 243 0.26 -2.99 -3.07
CA HIS A 243 -0.34 -4.32 -2.89
C HIS A 243 -0.73 -4.58 -1.44
N SER A 244 0.08 -4.11 -0.47
CA SER A 244 -0.26 -4.19 0.95
C SER A 244 -1.46 -3.31 1.29
N LEU A 245 -1.50 -2.07 0.78
CA LEU A 245 -2.65 -1.16 0.93
C LEU A 245 -3.93 -1.79 0.35
N GLN A 246 -3.85 -2.36 -0.84
CA GLN A 246 -4.97 -3.02 -1.50
C GLN A 246 -5.46 -4.25 -0.72
N SER A 247 -4.52 -5.02 -0.12
CA SER A 247 -4.87 -6.14 0.77
C SER A 247 -5.63 -5.67 2.01
N ILE A 248 -5.18 -4.58 2.63
CA ILE A 248 -5.90 -3.98 3.77
C ILE A 248 -7.33 -3.62 3.33
N TYR A 249 -7.46 -2.87 2.25
CA TYR A 249 -8.77 -2.43 1.74
C TYR A 249 -9.73 -3.60 1.48
N ARG A 250 -9.26 -4.60 0.73
CA ARG A 250 -10.08 -5.77 0.36
C ARG A 250 -10.49 -6.60 1.57
N THR A 251 -9.56 -6.86 2.49
CA THR A 251 -9.82 -7.69 3.67
C THR A 251 -10.83 -7.01 4.60
N LEU A 252 -10.67 -5.70 4.85
CA LEU A 252 -11.58 -4.95 5.72
C LEU A 252 -12.97 -4.83 5.11
N THR A 253 -13.07 -4.54 3.80
CA THR A 253 -14.35 -4.48 3.10
C THR A 253 -15.08 -5.83 3.18
N GLY A 254 -14.36 -6.94 3.03
CA GLY A 254 -14.90 -8.29 3.11
C GLY A 254 -15.34 -8.70 4.52
N SER A 255 -14.72 -8.16 5.56
CA SER A 255 -15.01 -8.50 6.97
C SER A 255 -15.99 -7.51 7.64
N GLY A 256 -16.37 -6.42 6.97
CA GLY A 256 -17.19 -5.37 7.55
C GLY A 256 -16.46 -4.52 8.58
N GLN A 257 -15.14 -4.63 8.67
CA GLN A 257 -14.30 -3.78 9.53
C GLN A 257 -13.90 -2.50 8.79
N SER A 258 -13.55 -1.46 9.53
CA SER A 258 -13.12 -0.19 8.95
C SER A 258 -11.74 0.24 9.45
N ALA A 259 -10.96 0.79 8.55
CA ALA A 259 -9.74 1.50 8.91
C ALA A 259 -10.06 2.98 9.13
N ASP A 260 -9.41 3.61 10.11
CA ASP A 260 -9.45 5.05 10.31
C ASP A 260 -8.50 5.71 9.30
N VAL A 261 -9.06 6.04 8.13
CA VAL A 261 -8.30 6.65 7.02
C VAL A 261 -7.95 8.12 7.30
N GLU A 262 -8.60 8.74 8.29
CA GLU A 262 -8.35 10.13 8.70
C GLU A 262 -7.42 10.23 9.93
N MET A 263 -6.89 9.12 10.39
CA MET A 263 -5.94 9.08 11.51
C MET A 263 -4.72 9.96 11.21
N PHE A 264 -4.37 10.85 12.13
CA PHE A 264 -3.16 11.69 12.02
C PHE A 264 -1.97 10.96 12.66
N ASN A 265 -0.84 10.99 11.98
CA ASN A 265 0.45 10.63 12.58
C ASN A 265 0.97 11.79 13.47
N TYR A 266 2.12 11.64 14.11
CA TYR A 266 2.65 12.70 15.00
C TYR A 266 3.21 13.91 14.24
N ASP A 267 3.33 13.82 12.91
CA ASP A 267 3.59 14.99 12.06
C ASP A 267 2.30 15.74 11.69
N GLY A 268 1.15 15.26 12.15
CA GLY A 268 -0.14 15.87 11.87
C GLY A 268 -0.68 15.60 10.47
N LEU A 269 -0.26 14.47 9.88
CA LEU A 269 -0.60 14.07 8.50
C LEU A 269 -1.48 12.82 8.49
N THR A 270 -2.53 12.81 7.68
CA THR A 270 -3.30 11.59 7.39
C THR A 270 -2.54 10.72 6.37
N PRO A 271 -2.90 9.44 6.19
CA PRO A 271 -2.31 8.63 5.13
C PRO A 271 -2.39 9.29 3.74
N LEU A 272 -3.51 9.98 3.44
CA LEU A 272 -3.68 10.67 2.15
C LEU A 272 -2.67 11.82 1.97
N HIS A 273 -2.44 12.64 3.00
CA HIS A 273 -1.39 13.69 2.98
C HIS A 273 -0.02 13.06 2.66
N VAL A 274 0.34 11.96 3.36
CA VAL A 274 1.62 11.27 3.16
C VAL A 274 1.76 10.76 1.72
N ALA A 275 0.70 10.16 1.16
CA ALA A 275 0.69 9.66 -0.21
C ALA A 275 0.92 10.80 -1.23
N VAL A 276 0.26 11.94 -1.04
CA VAL A 276 0.37 13.13 -1.91
C VAL A 276 1.80 13.71 -1.85
N MET A 277 2.36 13.83 -0.64
CA MET A 277 3.74 14.31 -0.44
C MET A 277 4.76 13.36 -1.07
N SER A 278 4.56 12.04 -0.94
CA SER A 278 5.42 11.03 -1.55
C SER A 278 5.37 11.08 -3.08
N HIS A 279 4.19 11.28 -3.66
CA HIS A 279 4.01 11.48 -5.10
C HIS A 279 4.76 12.74 -5.56
N ASN A 280 4.59 13.86 -4.86
CA ASN A 280 5.28 15.11 -5.17
C ASN A 280 6.81 14.94 -5.13
N ALA A 281 7.33 14.18 -4.15
CA ALA A 281 8.76 13.89 -4.03
C ALA A 281 9.28 13.15 -5.27
N VAL A 282 8.52 12.17 -5.79
CA VAL A 282 8.88 11.45 -7.03
C VAL A 282 8.89 12.41 -8.23
N VAL A 283 7.87 13.27 -8.34
CA VAL A 283 7.79 14.27 -9.43
C VAL A 283 8.97 15.25 -9.37
N LYS A 284 9.36 15.71 -8.17
CA LYS A 284 10.55 16.54 -7.94
C LYS A 284 11.82 15.81 -8.39
N GLU A 285 11.98 14.56 -7.98
CA GLU A 285 13.11 13.72 -8.37
C GLU A 285 13.19 13.60 -9.90
N MET A 286 12.07 13.32 -10.56
CA MET A 286 12.00 13.26 -12.04
C MET A 286 12.44 14.56 -12.70
N ARG A 287 12.07 15.72 -12.13
CA ARG A 287 12.44 17.04 -12.65
C ARG A 287 13.92 17.39 -12.43
N SER A 288 14.53 16.90 -11.35
CA SER A 288 15.92 17.20 -10.98
C SER A 288 16.95 16.43 -11.81
N LEU A 289 16.54 15.40 -12.52
CA LEU A 289 17.42 14.56 -13.32
C LEU A 289 17.87 15.31 -14.60
N SER A 290 19.15 15.63 -14.69
CA SER A 290 19.73 16.34 -15.85
C SER A 290 19.82 15.45 -17.08
N ASN A 291 20.27 14.20 -16.89
CA ASN A 291 20.42 13.22 -17.97
C ASN A 291 20.00 11.82 -17.47
N PRO A 292 18.68 11.61 -17.29
CA PRO A 292 18.23 10.31 -16.79
C PRO A 292 18.39 9.22 -17.86
N CYS A 293 18.94 8.09 -17.46
CA CYS A 293 18.90 6.91 -18.32
C CYS A 293 17.46 6.39 -18.42
N MET A 294 17.17 5.65 -19.48
CA MET A 294 15.82 5.12 -19.73
C MET A 294 15.29 4.29 -18.56
N TYR A 295 16.18 3.54 -17.91
CA TYR A 295 15.83 2.72 -16.74
C TYR A 295 15.33 3.58 -15.57
N MET A 296 16.08 4.63 -15.20
CA MET A 296 15.69 5.55 -14.10
C MET A 296 14.36 6.25 -14.39
N THR A 297 14.18 6.68 -15.64
CA THR A 297 12.94 7.34 -16.08
C THR A 297 11.74 6.38 -15.93
N SER A 298 11.91 5.14 -16.37
CA SER A 298 10.88 4.09 -16.28
C SER A 298 10.55 3.75 -14.83
N GLU A 299 11.57 3.61 -13.99
CA GLU A 299 11.41 3.30 -12.55
C GLU A 299 10.63 4.42 -11.83
N LEU A 300 11.01 5.66 -12.03
CA LEU A 300 10.34 6.81 -11.42
C LEU A 300 8.90 6.98 -11.95
N ALA A 301 8.70 6.74 -13.25
CA ALA A 301 7.36 6.77 -13.85
C ALA A 301 6.47 5.69 -13.25
N GLN A 302 7.00 4.49 -13.03
CA GLN A 302 6.27 3.40 -12.38
C GLN A 302 5.97 3.76 -10.91
N LYS A 303 6.94 4.28 -10.18
CA LYS A 303 6.78 4.73 -8.80
C LYS A 303 5.71 5.83 -8.67
N ARG A 304 5.70 6.79 -9.62
CA ARG A 304 4.66 7.83 -9.70
C ARG A 304 3.26 7.21 -9.85
N ARG A 305 3.10 6.26 -10.79
CA ARG A 305 1.81 5.56 -11.00
C ARG A 305 1.35 4.82 -9.76
N VAL A 306 2.26 4.16 -9.05
CA VAL A 306 1.97 3.44 -7.81
C VAL A 306 1.38 4.39 -6.75
N TYR A 307 1.97 5.58 -6.58
CA TYR A 307 1.43 6.57 -5.62
C TYR A 307 0.05 7.09 -6.04
N VAL A 308 -0.19 7.26 -7.33
CA VAL A 308 -1.54 7.62 -7.83
C VAL A 308 -2.56 6.54 -7.44
N GLU A 309 -2.21 5.27 -7.59
CA GLU A 309 -3.10 4.16 -7.20
C GLU A 309 -3.30 4.10 -5.68
N CYS A 310 -2.27 4.40 -4.88
CA CYS A 310 -2.41 4.53 -3.42
C CYS A 310 -3.39 5.65 -3.05
N ILE A 311 -3.26 6.83 -3.68
CA ILE A 311 -4.13 8.00 -3.45
C ILE A 311 -5.58 7.63 -3.79
N LYS A 312 -5.83 7.06 -4.97
CA LYS A 312 -7.17 6.63 -5.40
C LYS A 312 -7.77 5.60 -4.43
N THR A 313 -6.97 4.63 -4.00
CA THR A 313 -7.42 3.59 -3.05
C THR A 313 -7.82 4.21 -1.72
N LEU A 314 -7.02 5.12 -1.16
CA LEU A 314 -7.38 5.82 0.09
C LEU A 314 -8.68 6.61 -0.07
N MET A 315 -8.88 7.29 -1.20
CA MET A 315 -10.11 8.02 -1.48
C MET A 315 -11.32 7.05 -1.57
N HIS A 316 -11.16 5.89 -2.21
CA HIS A 316 -12.19 4.84 -2.23
C HIS A 316 -12.49 4.29 -0.83
N MET A 317 -11.50 4.28 0.07
CA MET A 317 -11.67 3.91 1.48
C MET A 317 -12.35 5.01 2.29
N GLY A 318 -12.61 6.17 1.71
CA GLY A 318 -13.30 7.29 2.33
C GLY A 318 -12.42 8.45 2.80
N ALA A 319 -11.12 8.44 2.47
CA ALA A 319 -10.22 9.54 2.84
C ALA A 319 -10.64 10.83 2.13
N SER A 320 -10.70 11.94 2.89
CA SER A 320 -11.10 13.25 2.40
C SER A 320 -9.87 14.07 1.94
N HIS A 321 -9.87 14.47 0.67
CA HIS A 321 -8.85 15.39 0.16
C HIS A 321 -8.98 16.81 0.73
N GLY A 322 -10.08 17.11 1.44
CA GLY A 322 -10.33 18.40 2.11
C GLY A 322 -9.87 18.45 3.57
N THR A 323 -9.44 17.34 4.14
CA THR A 323 -8.91 17.30 5.51
C THR A 323 -7.65 18.17 5.58
N LYS A 324 -7.53 18.98 6.65
CA LYS A 324 -6.39 19.87 6.88
C LYS A 324 -5.32 19.16 7.71
N ASP A 325 -4.04 19.31 7.34
CA ASP A 325 -2.95 18.87 8.21
C ASP A 325 -2.95 19.70 9.52
N LEU A 326 -2.39 19.14 10.58
CA LEU A 326 -2.46 19.77 11.92
C LEU A 326 -1.41 20.87 12.12
N LYS A 327 -0.37 20.94 11.28
CA LYS A 327 0.74 21.92 11.44
C LYS A 327 0.50 23.20 10.67
N SER A 328 -0.02 23.11 9.46
CA SER A 328 -0.11 24.23 8.52
C SER A 328 -1.53 24.48 8.02
N GLY A 329 -2.47 23.60 8.30
CA GLY A 329 -3.84 23.70 7.81
C GLY A 329 -3.97 23.44 6.31
N ARG A 330 -3.01 22.72 5.71
CA ARG A 330 -2.99 22.40 4.27
C ARG A 330 -3.89 21.19 4.02
N THR A 331 -4.68 21.27 2.98
CA THR A 331 -5.38 20.12 2.38
C THR A 331 -4.48 19.46 1.32
N CYS A 332 -4.89 18.32 0.80
CA CYS A 332 -4.18 17.66 -0.30
C CYS A 332 -4.07 18.56 -1.54
N LEU A 333 -5.06 19.44 -1.76
CA LEU A 333 -5.06 20.40 -2.86
C LEU A 333 -3.93 21.44 -2.69
N HIS A 334 -3.71 21.92 -1.47
CA HIS A 334 -2.59 22.84 -1.17
C HIS A 334 -1.24 22.16 -1.43
N ILE A 335 -1.08 20.93 -0.94
CA ILE A 335 0.18 20.16 -1.11
C ILE A 335 0.45 19.88 -2.59
N ALA A 336 -0.57 19.52 -3.39
CA ALA A 336 -0.44 19.35 -4.83
C ALA A 336 -0.05 20.67 -5.53
N SER A 337 -0.57 21.80 -5.01
CA SER A 337 -0.29 23.15 -5.55
C SER A 337 1.16 23.60 -5.31
N GLU A 338 1.79 23.17 -4.22
CA GLU A 338 3.20 23.49 -3.88
C GLU A 338 4.18 23.04 -4.97
N ASP A 339 3.80 22.07 -5.78
CA ASP A 339 4.64 21.51 -6.87
C ASP A 339 4.02 21.72 -8.26
N ALA A 340 2.97 22.53 -8.37
CA ALA A 340 2.19 22.68 -9.59
C ALA A 340 1.88 21.31 -10.21
N ASN A 341 1.46 20.37 -9.37
CA ASN A 341 1.24 18.95 -9.74
C ASN A 341 -0.13 18.79 -10.41
N VAL A 342 -0.17 19.08 -11.70
CA VAL A 342 -1.42 19.06 -12.50
C VAL A 342 -2.12 17.71 -12.43
N GLU A 343 -1.38 16.60 -12.38
CA GLU A 343 -1.94 15.24 -12.27
C GLU A 343 -2.79 15.09 -10.99
N LEU A 344 -2.23 15.45 -9.84
CA LEU A 344 -2.95 15.37 -8.55
C LEU A 344 -4.06 16.41 -8.46
N LEU A 345 -3.81 17.63 -8.96
CA LEU A 345 -4.84 18.68 -9.01
C LEU A 345 -6.07 18.20 -9.80
N ASN A 346 -5.88 17.55 -10.94
CA ASN A 346 -6.98 16.96 -11.72
C ASN A 346 -7.74 15.92 -10.89
N ILE A 347 -7.03 14.99 -10.24
CA ILE A 347 -7.65 13.91 -9.43
C ILE A 347 -8.56 14.51 -8.35
N PHE A 348 -8.08 15.54 -7.63
CA PHE A 348 -8.84 16.14 -6.53
C PHE A 348 -9.96 17.05 -7.03
N LEU A 349 -9.73 17.82 -8.09
CA LEU A 349 -10.70 18.78 -8.63
C LEU A 349 -11.79 18.10 -9.47
N GLU A 350 -11.64 16.84 -9.85
CA GLU A 350 -12.69 16.04 -10.47
C GLU A 350 -13.68 15.46 -9.46
N GLN A 351 -13.36 15.50 -8.16
CA GLN A 351 -14.25 14.96 -7.13
C GLN A 351 -15.51 15.83 -7.01
N PRO A 352 -16.68 15.22 -6.76
CA PRO A 352 -17.94 15.97 -6.60
C PRO A 352 -17.89 17.04 -5.51
N THR A 353 -17.07 16.82 -4.47
CA THR A 353 -16.92 17.73 -3.33
C THR A 353 -15.88 18.83 -3.56
N SER A 354 -15.23 18.86 -4.72
CA SER A 354 -14.10 19.76 -5.00
C SER A 354 -14.44 21.25 -4.81
N LEU A 355 -15.65 21.67 -5.19
CA LEU A 355 -16.11 23.05 -5.02
C LEU A 355 -16.11 23.51 -3.54
N ALA A 356 -16.36 22.59 -2.61
CA ALA A 356 -16.31 22.90 -1.18
C ALA A 356 -14.88 23.13 -0.68
N PHE A 357 -13.89 22.58 -1.37
CA PHE A 357 -12.49 22.58 -0.91
C PHE A 357 -11.55 23.48 -1.70
N VAL A 358 -11.92 23.92 -2.92
CA VAL A 358 -11.04 24.68 -3.82
C VAL A 358 -10.56 26.01 -3.21
N ASN A 359 -11.42 26.65 -2.38
CA ASN A 359 -11.13 27.95 -1.75
C ASN A 359 -10.83 27.85 -0.25
N VAL A 360 -10.59 26.66 0.27
CA VAL A 360 -10.18 26.44 1.66
C VAL A 360 -8.83 27.14 1.90
N LYS A 361 -8.70 27.76 3.06
CA LYS A 361 -7.50 28.50 3.47
C LYS A 361 -6.66 27.67 4.45
N THR A 362 -5.33 27.74 4.30
CA THR A 362 -4.36 27.26 5.28
C THR A 362 -4.41 28.12 6.56
N PHE A 363 -3.58 27.81 7.54
CA PHE A 363 -3.44 28.62 8.77
C PHE A 363 -2.81 30.00 8.52
N SER A 364 -2.18 30.22 7.36
CA SER A 364 -1.71 31.54 6.92
C SER A 364 -2.75 32.27 6.05
N GLY A 365 -3.90 31.67 5.82
CA GLY A 365 -4.96 32.25 4.98
C GLY A 365 -4.78 32.01 3.48
N ASN A 366 -3.74 31.27 3.06
CA ASN A 366 -3.49 31.01 1.64
C ASN A 366 -4.42 29.93 1.11
N THR A 367 -5.03 30.19 -0.04
CA THR A 367 -5.75 29.16 -0.83
C THR A 367 -4.73 28.41 -1.73
N ALA A 368 -5.16 27.31 -2.32
CA ALA A 368 -4.36 26.61 -3.34
C ALA A 368 -3.92 27.54 -4.46
N LEU A 369 -4.77 28.51 -4.84
CA LEU A 369 -4.46 29.51 -5.89
C LEU A 369 -3.34 30.46 -5.45
N HIS A 370 -3.29 30.91 -4.17
CA HIS A 370 -2.17 31.69 -3.64
C HIS A 370 -0.85 30.92 -3.78
N ILE A 371 -0.85 29.65 -3.34
CA ILE A 371 0.33 28.79 -3.33
C ILE A 371 0.88 28.62 -4.75
N VAL A 372 0.03 28.19 -5.70
CA VAL A 372 0.50 27.96 -7.07
C VAL A 372 0.93 29.26 -7.75
N SER A 373 0.30 30.39 -7.41
CA SER A 373 0.65 31.71 -7.98
C SER A 373 2.02 32.19 -7.54
N SER A 374 2.45 31.86 -6.33
CA SER A 374 3.73 32.28 -5.75
C SER A 374 4.94 31.47 -6.21
N LEU A 375 4.73 30.38 -6.95
CA LEU A 375 5.82 29.49 -7.38
C LEU A 375 6.76 30.20 -8.36
N GLN A 376 8.05 29.84 -8.30
CA GLN A 376 9.08 30.37 -9.20
C GLN A 376 9.60 29.28 -10.13
N ASN A 377 9.57 29.55 -11.43
CA ASN A 377 10.18 28.71 -12.47
C ASN A 377 9.60 27.28 -12.58
N TYR A 378 8.31 27.11 -12.26
CA TYR A 378 7.62 25.82 -12.46
C TYR A 378 7.00 25.76 -13.85
N LYS A 379 7.42 24.76 -14.64
CA LYS A 379 6.95 24.54 -16.01
C LYS A 379 5.42 24.47 -16.10
N ASN A 380 4.77 23.81 -15.13
CA ASN A 380 3.34 23.55 -15.13
C ASN A 380 2.53 24.60 -14.35
N GLN A 381 3.14 25.69 -13.88
CA GLN A 381 2.48 26.69 -13.03
C GLN A 381 1.26 27.28 -13.72
N VAL A 382 1.41 27.72 -14.98
CA VAL A 382 0.31 28.33 -15.76
C VAL A 382 -0.87 27.36 -15.91
N GLU A 383 -0.56 26.09 -16.20
CA GLU A 383 -1.62 25.07 -16.35
C GLU A 383 -2.33 24.77 -15.04
N ALA A 384 -1.58 24.71 -13.93
CA ALA A 384 -2.15 24.51 -12.59
C ALA A 384 -3.08 25.67 -12.21
N VAL A 385 -2.66 26.92 -12.49
CA VAL A 385 -3.49 28.12 -12.25
C VAL A 385 -4.77 28.07 -13.09
N LYS A 386 -4.64 27.77 -14.41
CA LYS A 386 -5.79 27.63 -15.31
C LYS A 386 -6.78 26.56 -14.78
N LEU A 387 -6.27 25.43 -14.33
CA LEU A 387 -7.08 24.34 -13.81
C LEU A 387 -7.85 24.76 -12.57
N LEU A 388 -7.19 25.39 -11.59
CA LEU A 388 -7.83 25.89 -10.37
C LEU A 388 -8.91 26.93 -10.69
N MET A 389 -8.61 27.88 -11.61
CA MET A 389 -9.57 28.92 -12.04
C MET A 389 -10.81 28.29 -12.68
N ARG A 390 -10.63 27.33 -13.60
CA ARG A 390 -11.74 26.61 -14.25
C ARG A 390 -12.63 25.86 -13.24
N LYS A 391 -12.05 25.46 -12.11
CA LYS A 391 -12.74 24.69 -11.06
C LYS A 391 -13.25 25.56 -9.92
N GLY A 392 -13.29 26.89 -10.11
CA GLY A 392 -13.93 27.81 -9.18
C GLY A 392 -13.02 28.40 -8.10
N ALA A 393 -11.70 28.34 -8.29
CA ALA A 393 -10.80 29.07 -7.38
C ALA A 393 -11.03 30.58 -7.52
N ASP A 394 -11.10 31.28 -6.39
CA ASP A 394 -11.40 32.72 -6.31
C ASP A 394 -10.12 33.56 -6.38
N PRO A 395 -9.86 34.26 -7.50
CA PRO A 395 -8.70 35.15 -7.60
C PRO A 395 -8.81 36.41 -6.73
N GLY A 396 -10.01 36.72 -6.20
CA GLY A 396 -10.27 37.83 -5.28
C GLY A 396 -10.10 37.46 -3.81
N ALA A 397 -9.84 36.19 -3.49
CA ALA A 397 -9.59 35.76 -2.12
C ALA A 397 -8.32 36.44 -1.57
N ARG A 398 -8.38 36.90 -0.30
CA ARG A 398 -7.22 37.48 0.38
C ARG A 398 -6.71 36.52 1.47
N ASN A 399 -5.42 36.39 1.58
CA ASN A 399 -4.77 35.67 2.68
C ASN A 399 -4.77 36.55 3.96
N TYR A 400 -4.16 36.10 5.05
CA TYR A 400 -4.17 36.86 6.32
C TYR A 400 -3.18 38.03 6.33
N GLU A 401 -2.28 38.10 5.33
CA GLU A 401 -1.43 39.26 5.06
C GLU A 401 -2.13 40.27 4.12
N ASN A 402 -3.42 40.07 3.84
CA ASN A 402 -4.28 40.88 2.98
C ASN A 402 -3.84 40.85 1.51
N GLU A 403 -3.10 39.84 1.07
CA GLU A 403 -2.60 39.69 -0.29
C GLU A 403 -3.54 38.87 -1.16
N LEU A 404 -3.68 39.27 -2.42
CA LEU A 404 -4.36 38.51 -3.48
C LEU A 404 -3.38 37.54 -4.14
N PRO A 405 -3.84 36.44 -4.76
CA PRO A 405 -2.96 35.53 -5.51
C PRO A 405 -2.10 36.25 -6.56
N CYS A 406 -2.64 37.25 -7.26
CA CYS A 406 -1.90 37.99 -8.31
C CYS A 406 -0.74 38.83 -7.75
N GLN A 407 -0.79 39.24 -6.48
CA GLN A 407 0.27 40.00 -5.81
C GLN A 407 1.47 39.11 -5.46
N LEU A 408 1.26 37.81 -5.31
CA LEU A 408 2.32 36.84 -4.98
C LEU A 408 3.06 36.34 -6.23
N VAL A 409 2.57 36.65 -7.42
CA VAL A 409 3.14 36.14 -8.69
C VAL A 409 4.54 36.76 -8.92
N PRO A 410 5.60 35.95 -9.05
CA PRO A 410 6.95 36.45 -9.33
C PRO A 410 7.02 37.15 -10.69
N GLU A 411 8.01 38.04 -10.84
CA GLU A 411 8.30 38.70 -12.13
C GLU A 411 8.85 37.69 -13.13
N GLY A 412 8.64 37.98 -14.41
CA GLY A 412 9.15 37.18 -15.49
C GLY A 412 8.04 36.71 -16.46
N PRO A 413 8.44 36.05 -17.55
CA PRO A 413 7.50 35.68 -18.63
C PRO A 413 6.45 34.70 -18.20
N VAL A 414 6.76 33.77 -17.29
CA VAL A 414 5.79 32.80 -16.71
C VAL A 414 4.82 33.56 -15.82
N GLY A 415 5.33 34.43 -14.92
CA GLY A 415 4.51 35.23 -14.02
C GLY A 415 3.53 36.13 -14.77
N GLU A 416 3.94 36.73 -15.87
CA GLU A 416 3.03 37.54 -16.70
C GLU A 416 1.87 36.70 -17.26
N LYS A 417 2.14 35.48 -17.73
CA LYS A 417 1.10 34.55 -18.17
C LYS A 417 0.15 34.18 -17.02
N VAL A 418 0.69 33.94 -15.82
CA VAL A 418 -0.10 33.67 -14.62
C VAL A 418 -1.02 34.86 -14.31
N ARG A 419 -0.49 36.10 -14.31
CA ARG A 419 -1.29 37.33 -14.09
C ARG A 419 -2.41 37.46 -15.10
N GLN A 420 -2.16 37.13 -16.38
CA GLN A 420 -3.18 37.18 -17.43
C GLN A 420 -4.30 36.18 -17.18
N VAL A 421 -3.97 34.95 -16.76
CA VAL A 421 -4.98 33.93 -16.38
C VAL A 421 -5.82 34.40 -15.19
N LEU A 422 -5.17 34.93 -14.15
CA LEU A 422 -5.87 35.45 -12.96
C LEU A 422 -6.81 36.62 -13.27
N LYS A 423 -6.52 37.42 -14.32
CA LYS A 423 -7.40 38.51 -14.80
C LYS A 423 -8.55 37.99 -15.70
N GLY A 424 -8.69 36.70 -15.87
CA GLY A 424 -9.78 36.09 -16.64
C GLY A 424 -9.59 36.12 -18.18
N LYS A 425 -8.42 36.52 -18.69
CA LYS A 425 -8.18 36.66 -20.13
C LYS A 425 -8.07 35.34 -20.91
N TYR A 426 -8.09 34.19 -20.20
CA TYR A 426 -7.89 32.85 -20.82
C TYR A 426 -8.93 31.81 -20.37
N VAL A 427 -10.07 32.28 -19.83
CA VAL A 427 -11.09 31.35 -19.30
C VAL A 427 -11.95 30.75 -20.43
N HIS A 428 -11.88 31.32 -21.65
CA HIS A 428 -12.68 30.88 -22.79
C HIS A 428 -11.79 30.32 -23.94
N VAL A 429 -11.37 29.05 -23.81
CA VAL A 429 -10.98 28.21 -24.97
C VAL A 429 -11.37 26.76 -24.64
#